data_ea937997094278d709fd0f484c195e1b
#
_entry.id   ea937997094278d709fd0f484c195e1b
#
_cell.length_a   1.000
_cell.length_b   1.000
_cell.length_c   1.000
_cell.angle_alpha   90.00
_cell.angle_beta   90.00
_cell.angle_gamma   90.00
#
_symmetry.space_group_name_H-M   'P 1'
#
loop_
_entity.id
_entity.type
_entity.pdbx_description
1 polymer ?
#
loop_
_entity_poly.entity_id
_entity_poly.type
_entity_poly.pdbx_seq_one_letter_code
_entity_poly.pdbx_strand_id
1 'polypeptide(L)'
;MTTPSDPPAALTPAEQDAAFRPSDTPATPWPVLAQALAEAGIAAHVHGAAPADGVTGVSLDSRVVRPGDLYVAVPGARAHGAAFAATALEAGAVGVLTDAAGRALLAEQGLADVPVLEVDAVRTAAGTVAARVYGGGGDTGPRLLGVTGTNGKTTTSFLAAALLEALGRRSGIVGTILIRAGEREVPSTLTTPEATQLHALMALMREEEVDTAVMEVSSHAVAYQRIAGLRYAVAGFTNLTQDHLDMHGSMQEYFAAKAGLFDPARTDHAVITLDGGEGPRWGVAMARAAGAPVTTLALGPAAPTPGALAEHDPGLRADWEVAELAPDGLGHRFTLRHAATGRELRASVGLPGRFNVANAALAVLLVLHAVGEEHLDALAAVLDVPAGEGPLAAAVPGRMEVVGREPDAVVDFAHNPDGMVQALRSLADARAAAGTRGRTLIVFGSAGDRDRDKRPVMGAIAARAADVVIVTDDTPHSEDPAPIRAHILAGARAEADRIAREEGRTVVIEEVADRAAAIRRAVELAGPQDGILLAGRGHETTMDYDGELVPLDDRVALREALAARVAAASASGSGPAREGKVIES
;
A
#
# COMPACT_ATOMS: atom_id res chain seq x y z
N MET A 1 14.60 20.10 27.45
CA MET A 1 13.16 20.32 27.24
C MET A 1 13.03 21.06 25.92
N THR A 2 12.97 20.32 24.83
CA THR A 2 12.60 20.84 23.51
C THR A 2 11.09 20.73 23.42
N THR A 3 10.41 21.86 23.23
CA THR A 3 8.98 21.92 22.94
C THR A 3 8.69 21.01 21.75
N PRO A 4 7.58 20.22 21.77
CA PRO A 4 7.15 19.49 20.58
C PRO A 4 6.96 20.52 19.46
N SER A 5 7.65 20.34 18.34
CA SER A 5 7.40 21.13 17.14
C SER A 5 5.97 20.84 16.70
N ASP A 6 5.18 21.89 16.47
CA ASP A 6 3.85 21.76 15.85
C ASP A 6 3.97 20.85 14.62
N PRO A 7 2.98 19.96 14.40
CA PRO A 7 2.96 19.16 13.21
C PRO A 7 3.04 20.07 11.98
N PRO A 8 3.81 19.72 10.95
CA PRO A 8 3.93 20.55 9.75
C PRO A 8 2.53 20.81 9.19
N ALA A 9 2.26 22.07 8.84
CA ALA A 9 0.99 22.48 8.25
C ALA A 9 0.70 21.62 7.02
N ALA A 10 -0.55 21.18 6.86
CA ALA A 10 -0.95 20.40 5.69
C ALA A 10 -0.65 21.21 4.42
N LEU A 11 0.04 20.61 3.46
CA LEU A 11 0.36 21.23 2.19
C LEU A 11 -0.91 21.55 1.43
N THR A 12 -0.96 22.70 0.78
CA THR A 12 -2.03 23.06 -0.15
C THR A 12 -2.01 22.11 -1.36
N PRO A 13 -3.13 21.92 -2.07
CA PRO A 13 -3.16 21.12 -3.31
C PRO A 13 -2.10 21.52 -4.33
N ALA A 14 -1.79 22.82 -4.44
CA ALA A 14 -0.78 23.34 -5.35
C ALA A 14 0.65 22.96 -4.91
N GLU A 15 0.95 22.99 -3.61
CA GLU A 15 2.22 22.55 -3.06
C GLU A 15 2.39 21.03 -3.19
N GLN A 16 1.32 20.26 -2.98
CA GLN A 16 1.33 18.82 -3.20
C GLN A 16 1.62 18.47 -4.67
N ASP A 17 0.92 19.09 -5.63
CA ASP A 17 1.17 18.87 -7.06
C ASP A 17 2.58 19.30 -7.46
N ALA A 18 3.06 20.40 -6.87
CA ALA A 18 4.43 20.90 -7.09
C ALA A 18 5.49 19.87 -6.73
N ALA A 19 5.26 19.10 -5.67
CA ALA A 19 6.21 18.11 -5.19
C ALA A 19 6.39 16.93 -6.15
N PHE A 20 5.40 16.63 -6.99
CA PHE A 20 5.48 15.58 -8.01
C PHE A 20 6.25 16.00 -9.27
N ARG A 21 6.34 17.31 -9.54
CA ARG A 21 6.84 17.79 -10.83
C ARG A 21 8.36 17.88 -10.87
N PRO A 22 8.98 17.53 -12.01
CA PRO A 22 10.39 17.79 -12.25
C PRO A 22 10.66 19.31 -12.25
N SER A 23 11.91 19.69 -12.09
CA SER A 23 12.34 21.10 -12.08
C SER A 23 12.22 21.75 -13.46
N ASP A 24 12.40 20.98 -14.52
CA ASP A 24 12.28 21.39 -15.91
C ASP A 24 11.54 20.34 -16.75
N THR A 25 10.68 20.79 -17.63
CA THR A 25 9.97 19.95 -18.61
C THR A 25 10.03 20.64 -19.97
N PRO A 26 10.81 20.12 -20.92
CA PRO A 26 10.87 20.65 -22.26
C PRO A 26 9.48 20.67 -22.93
N ALA A 27 9.15 21.75 -23.61
CA ALA A 27 7.88 21.90 -24.28
C ALA A 27 7.68 20.84 -25.37
N THR A 28 6.59 20.08 -25.29
CA THR A 28 6.21 19.07 -26.27
C THR A 28 5.25 19.68 -27.29
N PRO A 29 5.60 19.69 -28.59
CA PRO A 29 4.71 20.23 -29.62
C PRO A 29 3.38 19.48 -29.71
N TRP A 30 2.29 20.20 -29.92
CA TRP A 30 0.94 19.63 -30.00
C TRP A 30 0.79 18.49 -31.04
N PRO A 31 1.37 18.55 -32.26
CA PRO A 31 1.30 17.45 -33.21
C PRO A 31 1.96 16.17 -32.70
N VAL A 32 2.98 16.30 -31.85
CA VAL A 32 3.68 15.16 -31.26
C VAL A 32 2.79 14.43 -30.25
N LEU A 33 1.90 15.14 -29.55
CA LEU A 33 0.91 14.54 -28.67
C LEU A 33 -0.14 13.75 -29.45
N ALA A 34 -0.65 14.33 -30.56
CA ALA A 34 -1.59 13.64 -31.44
C ALA A 34 -0.96 12.39 -32.07
N GLN A 35 0.31 12.45 -32.46
CA GLN A 35 1.07 11.31 -32.96
C GLN A 35 1.21 10.22 -31.89
N ALA A 36 1.58 10.57 -30.66
CA ALA A 36 1.71 9.62 -29.55
C ALA A 36 0.39 8.88 -29.25
N LEU A 37 -0.73 9.58 -29.33
CA LEU A 37 -2.06 8.96 -29.21
C LEU A 37 -2.32 7.96 -30.34
N ALA A 38 -2.02 8.35 -31.59
CA ALA A 38 -2.18 7.47 -32.74
C ALA A 38 -1.28 6.22 -32.65
N GLU A 39 -0.03 6.36 -32.23
CA GLU A 39 0.91 5.24 -31.99
C GLU A 39 0.40 4.28 -30.89
N ALA A 40 -0.28 4.82 -29.89
CA ALA A 40 -0.95 4.04 -28.85
C ALA A 40 -2.31 3.44 -29.30
N GLY A 41 -2.70 3.61 -30.58
CA GLY A 41 -3.97 3.13 -31.10
C GLY A 41 -5.20 3.91 -30.61
N ILE A 42 -5.00 5.14 -30.06
CA ILE A 42 -6.07 6.01 -29.59
C ILE A 42 -6.40 7.00 -30.69
N ALA A 43 -7.62 6.91 -31.24
CA ALA A 43 -8.12 7.87 -32.21
C ALA A 43 -8.29 9.25 -31.53
N ALA A 44 -7.71 10.28 -32.10
CA ALA A 44 -7.78 11.64 -31.58
C ALA A 44 -8.22 12.63 -32.69
N HIS A 45 -9.18 13.49 -32.36
CA HIS A 45 -9.60 14.60 -33.22
C HIS A 45 -9.05 15.90 -32.65
N VAL A 46 -8.33 16.65 -33.47
CA VAL A 46 -7.73 17.94 -33.08
C VAL A 46 -8.68 19.08 -33.47
N HIS A 47 -9.05 19.90 -32.49
CA HIS A 47 -9.88 21.09 -32.70
C HIS A 47 -9.14 22.35 -32.24
N GLY A 48 -9.43 23.47 -32.83
CA GLY A 48 -8.78 24.76 -32.53
C GLY A 48 -7.35 24.88 -33.09
N ALA A 49 -6.72 26.00 -32.85
CA ALA A 49 -5.33 26.24 -33.26
C ALA A 49 -4.35 25.64 -32.24
N ALA A 50 -3.36 24.88 -32.72
CA ALA A 50 -2.34 24.31 -31.84
C ALA A 50 -1.59 25.41 -31.05
N PRO A 51 -1.31 25.21 -29.73
CA PRO A 51 -0.51 26.14 -28.96
C PRO A 51 0.90 26.30 -29.56
N ALA A 52 1.36 27.53 -29.73
CA ALA A 52 2.65 27.82 -30.36
C ALA A 52 3.84 27.34 -29.51
N ASP A 53 3.72 27.46 -28.18
CA ASP A 53 4.79 27.17 -27.24
C ASP A 53 4.83 25.70 -26.77
N GLY A 54 3.88 24.85 -27.25
CA GLY A 54 3.79 23.46 -26.87
C GLY A 54 3.23 23.24 -25.45
N VAL A 55 3.38 22.02 -24.94
CA VAL A 55 2.88 21.59 -23.63
C VAL A 55 4.06 21.25 -22.72
N THR A 56 4.10 21.83 -21.51
CA THR A 56 5.16 21.64 -20.51
C THR A 56 4.71 20.87 -19.27
N GLY A 57 3.42 20.51 -19.18
CA GLY A 57 2.88 19.71 -18.09
C GLY A 57 1.48 19.19 -18.39
N VAL A 58 0.98 18.30 -17.56
CA VAL A 58 -0.36 17.70 -17.71
C VAL A 58 -1.03 17.62 -16.35
N SER A 59 -2.25 18.13 -16.21
CA SER A 59 -3.01 18.10 -14.96
C SER A 59 -4.45 17.63 -15.15
N LEU A 60 -4.94 16.80 -14.22
CA LEU A 60 -6.36 16.41 -14.10
C LEU A 60 -7.13 17.34 -13.14
N ASP A 61 -6.45 18.14 -12.35
CA ASP A 61 -7.07 19.02 -11.35
C ASP A 61 -6.92 20.48 -11.78
N SER A 62 -8.05 21.14 -12.09
CA SER A 62 -8.07 22.53 -12.52
C SER A 62 -7.51 23.53 -11.49
N ARG A 63 -7.46 23.14 -10.20
CA ARG A 63 -6.99 23.98 -9.09
C ARG A 63 -5.46 24.09 -9.01
N VAL A 64 -4.75 23.15 -9.66
CA VAL A 64 -3.29 23.04 -9.60
C VAL A 64 -2.62 23.17 -10.97
N VAL A 65 -3.39 23.54 -11.98
CA VAL A 65 -2.89 23.83 -13.34
C VAL A 65 -1.86 24.96 -13.29
N ARG A 66 -0.82 24.82 -14.10
CA ARG A 66 0.24 25.82 -14.28
C ARG A 66 0.28 26.33 -15.73
N PRO A 67 0.85 27.51 -15.97
CA PRO A 67 1.08 28.00 -17.33
C PRO A 67 1.86 26.98 -18.17
N GLY A 68 1.33 26.64 -19.33
CA GLY A 68 1.87 25.64 -20.24
C GLY A 68 1.33 24.22 -20.05
N ASP A 69 0.48 23.97 -19.06
CA ASP A 69 -0.14 22.65 -18.86
C ASP A 69 -1.23 22.35 -19.90
N LEU A 70 -1.37 21.08 -20.25
CA LEU A 70 -2.57 20.52 -20.84
C LEU A 70 -3.53 20.10 -19.73
N TYR A 71 -4.74 20.65 -19.72
CA TYR A 71 -5.78 20.23 -18.79
C TYR A 71 -6.49 18.96 -19.30
N VAL A 72 -6.57 17.92 -18.48
CA VAL A 72 -7.28 16.68 -18.81
C VAL A 72 -8.65 16.68 -18.14
N ALA A 73 -9.68 16.91 -18.93
CA ALA A 73 -11.07 16.99 -18.47
C ALA A 73 -11.76 15.63 -18.59
N VAL A 74 -11.62 14.78 -17.56
CA VAL A 74 -12.19 13.43 -17.53
C VAL A 74 -13.67 13.44 -17.17
N PRO A 75 -14.50 12.51 -17.69
CA PRO A 75 -15.84 12.27 -17.18
C PRO A 75 -15.77 11.73 -15.75
N GLY A 76 -16.37 12.44 -14.80
CA GLY A 76 -16.42 12.07 -13.39
C GLY A 76 -17.81 11.60 -12.95
N ALA A 77 -17.91 10.92 -11.81
CA ALA A 77 -19.17 10.38 -11.28
C ALA A 77 -20.19 11.48 -10.88
N ARG A 78 -19.72 12.67 -10.46
CA ARG A 78 -20.59 13.78 -10.03
C ARG A 78 -20.67 14.90 -11.07
N ALA A 79 -19.59 15.18 -11.76
CA ALA A 79 -19.49 16.23 -12.76
C ALA A 79 -18.43 15.86 -13.80
N HIS A 80 -18.60 16.32 -15.02
CA HIS A 80 -17.57 16.21 -16.06
C HIS A 80 -16.47 17.24 -15.82
N GLY A 81 -15.19 16.86 -15.94
CA GLY A 81 -14.05 17.74 -15.75
C GLY A 81 -14.08 19.00 -16.62
N ALA A 82 -14.70 18.93 -17.82
CA ALA A 82 -14.87 20.07 -18.71
C ALA A 82 -15.67 21.24 -18.09
N ALA A 83 -16.49 20.98 -17.06
CA ALA A 83 -17.17 22.04 -16.32
C ALA A 83 -16.20 23.01 -15.62
N PHE A 84 -14.95 22.57 -15.37
CA PHE A 84 -13.90 23.35 -14.71
C PHE A 84 -12.83 23.88 -15.68
N ALA A 85 -13.08 23.76 -17.00
CA ALA A 85 -12.08 24.12 -18.00
C ALA A 85 -11.79 25.63 -18.01
N ALA A 86 -12.78 26.48 -17.77
CA ALA A 86 -12.57 27.92 -17.65
C ALA A 86 -11.53 28.27 -16.60
N THR A 87 -11.65 27.67 -15.39
CA THR A 87 -10.67 27.82 -14.30
C THR A 87 -9.27 27.35 -14.70
N ALA A 88 -9.17 26.20 -15.40
CA ALA A 88 -7.89 25.67 -15.85
C ALA A 88 -7.23 26.59 -16.89
N LEU A 89 -8.00 27.14 -17.83
CA LEU A 89 -7.50 28.08 -18.85
C LEU A 89 -7.08 29.42 -18.24
N GLU A 90 -7.82 29.93 -17.27
CA GLU A 90 -7.44 31.13 -16.49
C GLU A 90 -6.13 30.92 -15.72
N ALA A 91 -5.89 29.69 -15.25
CA ALA A 91 -4.63 29.31 -14.58
C ALA A 91 -3.46 29.10 -15.57
N GLY A 92 -3.72 29.15 -16.88
CA GLY A 92 -2.70 29.09 -17.93
C GLY A 92 -2.60 27.76 -18.67
N ALA A 93 -3.65 26.90 -18.60
CA ALA A 93 -3.71 25.74 -19.48
C ALA A 93 -3.68 26.17 -20.94
N VAL A 94 -2.86 25.48 -21.76
CA VAL A 94 -2.71 25.81 -23.19
C VAL A 94 -3.69 25.06 -24.10
N GLY A 95 -4.45 24.12 -23.54
CA GLY A 95 -5.47 23.35 -24.24
C GLY A 95 -6.12 22.30 -23.33
N VAL A 96 -7.06 21.55 -23.87
CA VAL A 96 -7.87 20.57 -23.14
C VAL A 96 -7.81 19.21 -23.85
N LEU A 97 -7.61 18.13 -23.09
CA LEU A 97 -7.82 16.74 -23.52
C LEU A 97 -9.15 16.28 -22.93
N THR A 98 -10.12 15.87 -23.77
CA THR A 98 -11.46 15.47 -23.31
C THR A 98 -12.17 14.59 -24.34
N ASP A 99 -13.40 14.15 -24.03
CA ASP A 99 -14.27 13.45 -24.95
C ASP A 99 -15.25 14.39 -25.67
N ALA A 100 -16.10 13.82 -26.53
CA ALA A 100 -17.11 14.59 -27.29
C ALA A 100 -18.11 15.31 -26.37
N ALA A 101 -18.46 14.72 -25.21
CA ALA A 101 -19.36 15.37 -24.25
C ALA A 101 -18.67 16.56 -23.58
N GLY A 102 -17.40 16.40 -23.20
CA GLY A 102 -16.60 17.49 -22.66
C GLY A 102 -16.42 18.62 -23.66
N ARG A 103 -16.19 18.32 -24.94
CA ARG A 103 -16.11 19.35 -25.98
C ARG A 103 -17.43 20.11 -26.14
N ALA A 104 -18.58 19.43 -26.08
CA ALA A 104 -19.87 20.11 -26.10
C ALA A 104 -20.03 21.08 -24.91
N LEU A 105 -19.64 20.66 -23.70
CA LEU A 105 -19.62 21.52 -22.51
C LEU A 105 -18.69 22.72 -22.63
N LEU A 106 -17.54 22.59 -23.30
CA LEU A 106 -16.67 23.72 -23.60
C LEU A 106 -17.37 24.73 -24.51
N ALA A 107 -18.08 24.27 -25.56
CA ALA A 107 -18.81 25.14 -26.46
C ALA A 107 -19.96 25.91 -25.74
N GLU A 108 -20.68 25.25 -24.82
CA GLU A 108 -21.71 25.88 -23.98
C GLU A 108 -21.15 26.99 -23.08
N GLN A 109 -19.88 26.86 -22.65
CA GLN A 109 -19.17 27.86 -21.84
C GLN A 109 -18.55 28.99 -22.69
N GLY A 110 -18.74 28.98 -24.01
CA GLY A 110 -18.12 29.96 -24.92
C GLY A 110 -16.64 29.68 -25.22
N LEU A 111 -16.17 28.46 -24.95
CA LEU A 111 -14.79 28.01 -25.12
C LEU A 111 -14.61 27.15 -26.38
N ALA A 112 -15.41 27.38 -27.43
CA ALA A 112 -15.40 26.55 -28.65
C ALA A 112 -14.07 26.61 -29.44
N ASP A 113 -13.35 27.71 -29.33
CA ASP A 113 -12.09 27.97 -30.06
C ASP A 113 -10.83 27.51 -29.33
N VAL A 114 -10.97 26.98 -28.11
CA VAL A 114 -9.83 26.47 -27.33
C VAL A 114 -9.22 25.25 -28.03
N PRO A 115 -7.89 25.08 -28.03
CA PRO A 115 -7.25 23.88 -28.53
C PRO A 115 -7.73 22.63 -27.77
N VAL A 116 -8.30 21.64 -28.48
CA VAL A 116 -8.81 20.41 -27.89
C VAL A 116 -8.23 19.17 -28.58
N LEU A 117 -7.76 18.21 -27.79
CA LEU A 117 -7.59 16.83 -28.21
C LEU A 117 -8.85 16.06 -27.75
N GLU A 118 -9.73 15.74 -28.69
CA GLU A 118 -10.93 14.95 -28.44
C GLU A 118 -10.62 13.45 -28.63
N VAL A 119 -10.90 12.66 -27.62
CA VAL A 119 -10.65 11.20 -27.59
C VAL A 119 -11.79 10.48 -26.87
N ASP A 120 -12.06 9.21 -27.20
CA ASP A 120 -13.08 8.42 -26.48
C ASP A 120 -12.59 7.96 -25.09
N ALA A 121 -11.31 7.55 -24.98
CA ALA A 121 -10.73 6.97 -23.78
C ALA A 121 -9.84 7.98 -23.03
N VAL A 122 -10.45 9.02 -22.45
CA VAL A 122 -9.74 10.18 -21.85
C VAL A 122 -8.70 9.76 -20.81
N ARG A 123 -9.01 8.80 -19.91
CA ARG A 123 -8.08 8.38 -18.87
C ARG A 123 -6.86 7.64 -19.43
N THR A 124 -7.04 6.80 -20.44
CA THR A 124 -5.93 6.12 -21.11
C THR A 124 -5.08 7.13 -21.89
N ALA A 125 -5.72 8.04 -22.59
CA ALA A 125 -5.06 9.11 -23.32
C ALA A 125 -4.26 10.05 -22.40
N ALA A 126 -4.76 10.33 -21.19
CA ALA A 126 -4.04 11.12 -20.19
C ALA A 126 -2.67 10.52 -19.85
N GLY A 127 -2.60 9.20 -19.62
CA GLY A 127 -1.34 8.51 -19.38
C GLY A 127 -0.40 8.56 -20.59
N THR A 128 -0.91 8.30 -21.79
CA THR A 128 -0.13 8.37 -23.03
C THR A 128 0.46 9.76 -23.27
N VAL A 129 -0.37 10.81 -23.09
CA VAL A 129 0.08 12.19 -23.24
C VAL A 129 1.08 12.58 -22.18
N ALA A 130 0.82 12.23 -20.91
CA ALA A 130 1.74 12.50 -19.80
C ALA A 130 3.09 11.79 -19.99
N ALA A 131 3.08 10.52 -20.44
CA ALA A 131 4.28 9.80 -20.81
C ALA A 131 5.12 10.53 -21.87
N ARG A 132 4.44 11.14 -22.85
CA ARG A 132 5.11 11.88 -23.92
C ARG A 132 5.67 13.22 -23.45
N VAL A 133 4.91 13.94 -22.61
CA VAL A 133 5.33 15.25 -22.06
C VAL A 133 6.49 15.09 -21.10
N TYR A 134 6.40 14.16 -20.15
CA TYR A 134 7.41 13.97 -19.11
C TYR A 134 8.53 13.00 -19.48
N GLY A 135 8.31 12.10 -20.45
CA GLY A 135 9.28 11.07 -20.84
C GLY A 135 10.40 11.54 -21.76
N GLY A 136 10.34 12.78 -22.30
CA GLY A 136 11.38 13.34 -23.17
C GLY A 136 11.66 12.55 -24.45
N GLY A 137 10.86 11.53 -24.78
CA GLY A 137 11.00 10.70 -25.98
C GLY A 137 12.04 9.59 -25.92
N GLY A 138 12.61 9.31 -24.76
CA GLY A 138 13.58 8.23 -24.53
C GLY A 138 13.20 7.33 -23.35
N ASP A 139 13.66 6.08 -23.39
CA ASP A 139 13.49 5.05 -22.34
C ASP A 139 14.57 5.24 -21.24
N THR A 140 14.57 6.41 -20.58
CA THR A 140 15.62 6.80 -19.62
C THR A 140 15.08 6.97 -18.17
N GLY A 141 13.85 6.51 -17.89
CA GLY A 141 13.28 6.53 -16.56
C GLY A 141 13.84 5.43 -15.65
N PRO A 142 13.49 5.45 -14.35
CA PRO A 142 13.87 4.38 -13.45
C PRO A 142 13.24 3.05 -13.89
N ARG A 143 13.93 1.95 -13.65
CA ARG A 143 13.35 0.62 -13.83
C ARG A 143 12.23 0.42 -12.83
N LEU A 144 11.01 0.14 -13.29
CA LEU A 144 9.85 0.02 -12.40
C LEU A 144 9.62 -1.42 -11.94
N LEU A 145 9.43 -1.60 -10.63
CA LEU A 145 8.94 -2.82 -10.00
C LEU A 145 7.53 -2.56 -9.48
N GLY A 146 6.54 -3.31 -9.95
CA GLY A 146 5.15 -3.20 -9.52
C GLY A 146 4.81 -4.21 -8.43
N VAL A 147 4.04 -3.84 -7.41
CA VAL A 147 3.53 -4.78 -6.40
C VAL A 147 2.03 -4.63 -6.27
N THR A 148 1.27 -5.70 -6.54
CA THR A 148 -0.18 -5.74 -6.35
C THR A 148 -0.62 -6.91 -5.46
N GLY A 149 -1.83 -6.83 -4.95
CA GLY A 149 -2.47 -7.81 -4.08
C GLY A 149 -3.44 -7.12 -3.11
N THR A 150 -4.11 -7.86 -2.24
CA THR A 150 -4.94 -7.27 -1.19
C THR A 150 -4.06 -6.75 -0.07
N ASN A 151 -3.31 -7.61 0.57
CA ASN A 151 -2.41 -7.31 1.69
C ASN A 151 -0.95 -7.46 1.27
N GLY A 152 -0.01 -6.84 1.98
CA GLY A 152 1.44 -7.02 1.81
C GLY A 152 2.13 -6.09 0.81
N LYS A 153 1.41 -5.32 -0.01
CA LYS A 153 1.99 -4.38 -1.00
C LYS A 153 3.05 -3.47 -0.39
N THR A 154 2.68 -2.71 0.62
CA THR A 154 3.56 -1.75 1.29
C THR A 154 4.79 -2.41 1.88
N THR A 155 4.61 -3.50 2.64
CA THR A 155 5.74 -4.23 3.23
C THR A 155 6.70 -4.73 2.15
N THR A 156 6.18 -5.38 1.10
CA THR A 156 7.00 -5.86 -0.02
C THR A 156 7.75 -4.73 -0.70
N SER A 157 7.10 -3.57 -0.92
CA SER A 157 7.72 -2.41 -1.56
C SER A 157 8.85 -1.82 -0.72
N PHE A 158 8.66 -1.68 0.60
CA PHE A 158 9.71 -1.21 1.51
C PHE A 158 10.90 -2.16 1.57
N LEU A 159 10.64 -3.48 1.71
CA LEU A 159 11.69 -4.47 1.74
C LEU A 159 12.47 -4.55 0.41
N ALA A 160 11.78 -4.42 -0.73
CA ALA A 160 12.43 -4.39 -2.03
C ALA A 160 13.30 -3.13 -2.21
N ALA A 161 12.82 -1.95 -1.77
CA ALA A 161 13.60 -0.72 -1.81
C ALA A 161 14.85 -0.82 -0.93
N ALA A 162 14.72 -1.33 0.29
CA ALA A 162 15.86 -1.55 1.19
C ALA A 162 16.88 -2.55 0.62
N LEU A 163 16.43 -3.61 -0.06
CA LEU A 163 17.32 -4.54 -0.77
C LEU A 163 18.08 -3.87 -1.90
N LEU A 164 17.42 -3.02 -2.71
CA LEU A 164 18.05 -2.26 -3.77
C LEU A 164 19.14 -1.33 -3.21
N GLU A 165 18.85 -0.62 -2.12
CA GLU A 165 19.81 0.25 -1.42
C GLU A 165 21.02 -0.53 -0.88
N ALA A 166 20.77 -1.70 -0.27
CA ALA A 166 21.84 -2.58 0.21
C ALA A 166 22.75 -3.11 -0.94
N LEU A 167 22.20 -3.20 -2.15
CA LEU A 167 22.95 -3.51 -3.38
C LEU A 167 23.60 -2.28 -4.01
N GLY A 168 23.59 -1.12 -3.35
CA GLY A 168 24.17 0.14 -3.83
C GLY A 168 23.38 0.81 -4.95
N ARG A 169 22.09 0.47 -5.12
CA ARG A 169 21.20 1.12 -6.09
C ARG A 169 20.51 2.32 -5.48
N ARG A 170 20.39 3.38 -6.23
CA ARG A 170 19.58 4.53 -5.82
C ARG A 170 18.11 4.23 -6.06
N SER A 171 17.37 4.00 -4.98
CA SER A 171 15.99 3.52 -5.04
C SER A 171 14.96 4.65 -5.00
N GLY A 172 13.80 4.40 -5.64
CA GLY A 172 12.57 5.16 -5.45
C GLY A 172 11.48 4.27 -4.88
N ILE A 173 10.51 4.88 -4.19
CA ILE A 173 9.33 4.19 -3.68
C ILE A 173 8.07 4.99 -4.00
N VAL A 174 7.00 4.32 -4.43
CA VAL A 174 5.68 4.92 -4.66
C VAL A 174 4.65 4.05 -3.95
N GLY A 175 4.09 4.55 -2.87
CA GLY A 175 3.17 3.74 -2.07
C GLY A 175 2.28 4.52 -1.12
N THR A 176 1.55 3.78 -0.33
CA THR A 176 0.54 4.29 0.60
C THR A 176 1.14 5.19 1.68
N ILE A 177 2.31 4.81 2.20
CA ILE A 177 2.96 5.49 3.33
C ILE A 177 3.89 6.60 2.84
N LEU A 178 4.63 6.33 1.77
CA LEU A 178 5.74 7.14 1.32
C LEU A 178 5.79 7.16 -0.20
N ILE A 179 6.04 8.32 -0.75
CA ILE A 179 6.58 8.50 -2.10
C ILE A 179 7.95 9.14 -1.93
N ARG A 180 8.97 8.50 -2.47
CA ARG A 180 10.36 8.97 -2.39
C ARG A 180 11.05 8.83 -3.73
N ALA A 181 11.65 9.90 -4.19
CA ALA A 181 12.48 9.97 -5.38
C ALA A 181 13.94 10.26 -4.95
N GLY A 182 14.77 9.23 -4.83
CA GLY A 182 16.10 9.36 -4.24
C GLY A 182 16.03 9.84 -2.79
N GLU A 183 16.56 11.03 -2.50
CA GLU A 183 16.51 11.66 -1.17
C GLU A 183 15.25 12.54 -0.97
N ARG A 184 14.49 12.79 -2.03
CA ARG A 184 13.35 13.70 -2.00
C ARG A 184 12.05 12.95 -1.64
N GLU A 185 11.41 13.33 -0.55
CA GLU A 185 10.08 12.86 -0.19
C GLU A 185 8.99 13.70 -0.85
N VAL A 186 7.95 13.02 -1.33
CA VAL A 186 6.77 13.60 -1.97
C VAL A 186 5.54 13.19 -1.17
N PRO A 187 4.60 14.10 -0.88
CA PRO A 187 3.39 13.76 -0.13
C PRO A 187 2.57 12.67 -0.81
N SER A 188 2.21 11.62 -0.07
CA SER A 188 1.34 10.55 -0.58
C SER A 188 -0.10 10.80 -0.15
N THR A 189 -1.01 10.92 -1.12
CA THR A 189 -2.46 11.03 -0.88
C THR A 189 -3.22 9.82 -1.38
N LEU A 190 -2.59 9.02 -2.24
CA LEU A 190 -3.15 7.82 -2.85
C LEU A 190 -2.06 6.74 -2.91
N THR A 191 -2.42 5.51 -2.61
CA THR A 191 -1.51 4.36 -2.78
C THR A 191 -0.82 4.35 -4.14
N THR A 192 -1.55 4.72 -5.18
CA THR A 192 -1.06 4.86 -6.55
C THR A 192 -1.62 6.17 -7.09
N PRO A 193 -0.80 7.21 -7.29
CA PRO A 193 -1.20 8.50 -7.81
C PRO A 193 -1.87 8.43 -9.19
N GLU A 194 -2.44 9.55 -9.65
CA GLU A 194 -3.02 9.66 -10.99
C GLU A 194 -1.94 9.57 -12.08
N ALA A 195 -2.33 9.16 -13.30
CA ALA A 195 -1.37 8.91 -14.39
C ALA A 195 -0.48 10.13 -14.68
N THR A 196 -1.03 11.33 -14.64
CA THR A 196 -0.28 12.57 -14.88
C THR A 196 0.77 12.82 -13.82
N GLN A 197 0.45 12.56 -12.55
CA GLN A 197 1.38 12.65 -11.42
C GLN A 197 2.45 11.55 -11.49
N LEU A 198 2.09 10.32 -11.86
CA LEU A 198 3.04 9.23 -11.98
C LEU A 198 4.10 9.52 -13.06
N HIS A 199 3.70 10.01 -14.22
CA HIS A 199 4.66 10.36 -15.25
C HIS A 199 5.55 11.56 -14.87
N ALA A 200 4.99 12.57 -14.20
CA ALA A 200 5.77 13.65 -13.62
C ALA A 200 6.79 13.14 -12.58
N LEU A 201 6.35 12.22 -11.71
CA LEU A 201 7.20 11.58 -10.72
C LEU A 201 8.32 10.73 -11.35
N MET A 202 8.04 10.02 -12.46
CA MET A 202 9.11 9.31 -13.20
C MET A 202 10.15 10.28 -13.75
N ALA A 203 9.74 11.46 -14.22
CA ALA A 203 10.67 12.50 -14.64
C ALA A 203 11.47 13.09 -13.47
N LEU A 204 10.83 13.34 -12.33
CA LEU A 204 11.50 13.74 -11.09
C LEU A 204 12.51 12.67 -10.62
N MET A 205 12.13 11.39 -10.62
CA MET A 205 13.03 10.29 -10.26
C MET A 205 14.25 10.22 -11.20
N ARG A 206 14.07 10.57 -12.47
CA ARG A 206 15.20 10.68 -13.42
C ARG A 206 16.13 11.83 -13.09
N GLU A 207 15.59 13.00 -12.68
CA GLU A 207 16.40 14.13 -12.19
C GLU A 207 17.19 13.76 -10.93
N GLU A 208 16.57 12.98 -10.05
CA GLU A 208 17.17 12.48 -8.80
C GLU A 208 18.05 11.24 -9.02
N GLU A 209 18.35 10.88 -10.26
CA GLU A 209 19.20 9.73 -10.64
C GLU A 209 18.76 8.40 -10.00
N VAL A 210 17.46 8.18 -9.86
CA VAL A 210 16.91 6.92 -9.36
C VAL A 210 17.09 5.81 -10.39
N ASP A 211 17.77 4.73 -10.02
CA ASP A 211 17.99 3.55 -10.88
C ASP A 211 16.73 2.70 -11.01
N THR A 212 16.11 2.44 -9.88
CA THR A 212 14.99 1.51 -9.77
C THR A 212 13.96 2.04 -8.79
N ALA A 213 12.69 2.02 -9.16
CA ALA A 213 11.59 2.43 -8.29
C ALA A 213 10.63 1.26 -8.05
N VAL A 214 10.19 1.11 -6.79
CA VAL A 214 9.20 0.12 -6.39
C VAL A 214 7.86 0.82 -6.19
N MET A 215 6.81 0.34 -6.88
CA MET A 215 5.50 0.97 -6.87
C MET A 215 4.41 0.02 -6.38
N GLU A 216 3.64 0.45 -5.39
CA GLU A 216 2.38 -0.20 -5.04
C GLU A 216 1.33 0.07 -6.13
N VAL A 217 0.77 -0.99 -6.71
CA VAL A 217 -0.28 -0.90 -7.73
C VAL A 217 -1.60 -1.40 -7.16
N SER A 218 -2.49 -0.48 -6.83
CA SER A 218 -3.83 -0.80 -6.34
C SER A 218 -4.75 -1.28 -7.48
N SER A 219 -5.79 -2.06 -7.16
CA SER A 219 -6.80 -2.45 -8.15
C SER A 219 -7.53 -1.25 -8.75
N HIS A 220 -7.77 -0.22 -7.95
CA HIS A 220 -8.31 1.06 -8.40
C HIS A 220 -7.41 1.71 -9.47
N ALA A 221 -6.09 1.66 -9.27
CA ALA A 221 -5.15 2.26 -10.22
C ALA A 221 -5.22 1.58 -11.60
N VAL A 222 -5.37 0.24 -11.62
CA VAL A 222 -5.55 -0.49 -12.87
C VAL A 222 -6.90 -0.17 -13.50
N ALA A 223 -7.99 -0.24 -12.71
CA ALA A 223 -9.35 0.01 -13.20
C ALA A 223 -9.53 1.46 -13.72
N TYR A 224 -8.98 2.45 -13.03
CA TYR A 224 -9.04 3.86 -13.43
C TYR A 224 -7.92 4.30 -14.37
N GLN A 225 -7.14 3.36 -14.93
CA GLN A 225 -6.06 3.63 -15.88
C GLN A 225 -4.97 4.59 -15.35
N ARG A 226 -4.75 4.64 -14.03
CA ARG A 226 -3.71 5.49 -13.44
C ARG A 226 -2.30 5.09 -13.84
N ILE A 227 -2.11 3.81 -14.18
CA ILE A 227 -0.83 3.25 -14.65
C ILE A 227 -0.69 3.24 -16.18
N ALA A 228 -1.60 3.91 -16.91
CA ALA A 228 -1.53 3.99 -18.37
C ALA A 228 -0.21 4.66 -18.82
N GLY A 229 0.46 4.07 -19.79
CA GLY A 229 1.76 4.53 -20.30
C GLY A 229 2.97 4.10 -19.47
N LEU A 230 2.80 3.47 -18.29
CA LEU A 230 3.91 2.88 -17.53
C LEU A 230 4.18 1.43 -17.96
N ARG A 231 5.47 1.04 -17.91
CA ARG A 231 5.92 -0.33 -18.12
C ARG A 231 6.77 -0.79 -16.93
N TYR A 232 6.48 -2.00 -16.47
CA TYR A 232 7.16 -2.60 -15.32
C TYR A 232 8.14 -3.66 -15.81
N ALA A 233 9.40 -3.55 -15.40
CA ALA A 233 10.39 -4.60 -15.65
C ALA A 233 10.00 -5.90 -14.94
N VAL A 234 9.49 -5.77 -13.69
CA VAL A 234 8.99 -6.91 -12.93
C VAL A 234 7.75 -6.48 -12.16
N ALA A 235 6.71 -7.32 -12.12
CA ALA A 235 5.55 -7.10 -11.26
C ALA A 235 5.29 -8.30 -10.35
N GLY A 236 4.98 -8.03 -9.07
CA GLY A 236 4.71 -9.03 -8.05
C GLY A 236 3.24 -9.09 -7.63
N PHE A 237 2.77 -10.31 -7.39
CA PHE A 237 1.46 -10.57 -6.79
C PHE A 237 1.63 -11.18 -5.40
N THR A 238 1.07 -10.52 -4.38
CA THR A 238 1.14 -11.00 -2.99
C THR A 238 0.03 -12.02 -2.67
N ASN A 239 -1.23 -11.59 -2.75
CA ASN A 239 -2.42 -12.40 -2.43
C ASN A 239 -3.71 -11.73 -2.92
N LEU A 240 -4.83 -12.44 -2.84
CA LEU A 240 -6.16 -11.90 -3.05
C LEU A 240 -7.12 -12.43 -1.99
N THR A 241 -7.66 -11.54 -1.16
CA THR A 241 -8.69 -11.79 -0.16
C THR A 241 -9.80 -10.77 -0.30
N GLN A 242 -10.92 -10.95 0.39
CA GLN A 242 -12.07 -10.05 0.28
C GLN A 242 -11.70 -8.63 0.73
N ASP A 243 -11.81 -7.69 -0.21
CA ASP A 243 -11.71 -6.25 0.03
C ASP A 243 -12.27 -5.50 -1.19
N HIS A 244 -12.65 -4.23 -1.03
CA HIS A 244 -13.09 -3.34 -2.11
C HIS A 244 -14.22 -3.87 -3.00
N LEU A 245 -15.12 -4.73 -2.48
CA LEU A 245 -16.27 -5.24 -3.24
C LEU A 245 -17.33 -4.17 -3.49
N ASP A 246 -17.33 -3.10 -2.70
CA ASP A 246 -18.12 -1.90 -2.93
C ASP A 246 -17.81 -1.26 -4.30
N MET A 247 -16.58 -1.33 -4.76
CA MET A 247 -16.16 -0.83 -6.07
C MET A 247 -16.21 -1.91 -7.17
N HIS A 248 -15.71 -3.11 -6.85
CA HIS A 248 -15.52 -4.15 -7.88
C HIS A 248 -16.74 -5.06 -8.07
N GLY A 249 -17.72 -5.02 -7.15
CA GLY A 249 -18.93 -5.83 -7.20
C GLY A 249 -18.72 -7.32 -6.91
N SER A 250 -17.63 -7.92 -7.38
CA SER A 250 -17.30 -9.33 -7.18
C SER A 250 -15.81 -9.60 -7.02
N MET A 251 -15.47 -10.75 -6.41
CA MET A 251 -14.08 -11.23 -6.31
C MET A 251 -13.47 -11.48 -7.69
N GLN A 252 -14.25 -11.87 -8.68
CA GLN A 252 -13.81 -12.10 -10.06
C GLN A 252 -13.40 -10.79 -10.75
N GLU A 253 -14.20 -9.73 -10.59
CA GLU A 253 -13.87 -8.40 -11.12
C GLU A 253 -12.67 -7.78 -10.39
N TYR A 254 -12.60 -7.98 -9.08
CA TYR A 254 -11.43 -7.58 -8.29
C TYR A 254 -10.16 -8.29 -8.73
N PHE A 255 -10.25 -9.61 -8.99
CA PHE A 255 -9.16 -10.40 -9.59
C PHE A 255 -8.77 -9.87 -10.97
N ALA A 256 -9.75 -9.67 -11.87
CA ALA A 256 -9.51 -9.21 -13.24
C ALA A 256 -8.82 -7.82 -13.25
N ALA A 257 -9.23 -6.91 -12.36
CA ALA A 257 -8.56 -5.63 -12.20
C ALA A 257 -7.07 -5.79 -11.88
N LYS A 258 -6.71 -6.65 -10.89
CA LYS A 258 -5.30 -6.88 -10.55
C LYS A 258 -4.54 -7.62 -11.65
N ALA A 259 -5.18 -8.58 -12.32
CA ALA A 259 -4.57 -9.32 -13.42
C ALA A 259 -4.15 -8.43 -14.59
N GLY A 260 -4.84 -7.31 -14.78
CA GLY A 260 -4.47 -6.30 -15.78
C GLY A 260 -3.09 -5.67 -15.60
N LEU A 261 -2.45 -5.80 -14.43
CA LEU A 261 -1.04 -5.41 -14.25
C LEU A 261 -0.09 -6.35 -15.02
N PHE A 262 -0.43 -7.64 -15.11
CA PHE A 262 0.41 -8.68 -15.70
C PHE A 262 0.19 -8.87 -17.19
N ASP A 263 -0.45 -7.90 -17.86
CA ASP A 263 -0.52 -7.82 -19.31
C ASP A 263 0.89 -7.64 -19.89
N PRO A 264 1.30 -8.40 -20.93
CA PRO A 264 2.63 -8.30 -21.53
C PRO A 264 2.93 -6.92 -22.14
N ALA A 265 1.91 -6.11 -22.44
CA ALA A 265 2.10 -4.72 -22.83
C ALA A 265 2.55 -3.82 -21.67
N ARG A 266 2.36 -4.27 -20.42
CA ARG A 266 2.66 -3.50 -19.20
C ARG A 266 3.81 -4.07 -18.39
N THR A 267 4.00 -5.38 -18.39
CA THR A 267 4.96 -6.08 -17.52
C THR A 267 5.82 -7.04 -18.33
N ASP A 268 7.14 -6.93 -18.13
CA ASP A 268 8.11 -7.81 -18.81
C ASP A 268 8.21 -9.17 -18.12
N HIS A 269 8.13 -9.21 -16.78
CA HIS A 269 8.21 -10.44 -15.98
C HIS A 269 7.29 -10.36 -14.75
N ALA A 270 6.60 -11.45 -14.44
CA ALA A 270 5.70 -11.56 -13.30
C ALA A 270 6.28 -12.50 -12.22
N VAL A 271 6.21 -12.11 -10.95
CA VAL A 271 6.50 -12.98 -9.80
C VAL A 271 5.21 -13.18 -9.01
N ILE A 272 4.70 -14.40 -8.97
CA ILE A 272 3.39 -14.72 -8.43
C ILE A 272 3.52 -15.60 -7.18
N THR A 273 3.10 -15.08 -6.02
CA THR A 273 2.95 -15.89 -4.80
C THR A 273 1.73 -16.80 -4.95
N LEU A 274 1.95 -18.10 -4.85
CA LEU A 274 0.89 -19.11 -4.99
C LEU A 274 0.06 -19.26 -3.72
N ASP A 275 0.65 -18.98 -2.56
CA ASP A 275 0.05 -19.13 -1.24
C ASP A 275 -0.46 -17.77 -0.76
N GLY A 276 -1.78 -17.59 -0.70
CA GLY A 276 -2.38 -16.35 -0.23
C GLY A 276 -3.85 -16.50 0.14
N GLY A 277 -4.25 -15.97 1.31
CA GLY A 277 -5.62 -15.92 1.79
C GLY A 277 -6.25 -17.30 2.03
N GLU A 278 -7.53 -17.46 1.72
CA GLU A 278 -8.29 -18.70 1.86
C GLU A 278 -7.89 -19.78 0.83
N GLY A 279 -6.60 -20.00 0.66
CA GLY A 279 -6.02 -21.07 -0.13
C GLY A 279 -5.34 -20.60 -1.42
N PRO A 280 -4.53 -21.46 -2.03
CA PRO A 280 -3.64 -21.16 -3.16
C PRO A 280 -4.38 -20.86 -4.49
N ARG A 281 -5.72 -20.88 -4.47
CA ARG A 281 -6.55 -20.80 -5.69
C ARG A 281 -6.35 -19.50 -6.48
N TRP A 282 -6.25 -18.35 -5.81
CA TRP A 282 -6.09 -17.06 -6.50
C TRP A 282 -4.68 -16.84 -7.02
N GLY A 283 -3.66 -17.30 -6.31
CA GLY A 283 -2.27 -17.29 -6.80
C GLY A 283 -2.09 -18.16 -8.04
N VAL A 284 -2.65 -19.37 -8.02
CA VAL A 284 -2.65 -20.28 -9.20
C VAL A 284 -3.42 -19.65 -10.36
N ALA A 285 -4.59 -19.06 -10.11
CA ALA A 285 -5.37 -18.38 -11.13
C ALA A 285 -4.59 -17.20 -11.74
N MET A 286 -3.88 -16.43 -10.90
CA MET A 286 -3.07 -15.31 -11.34
C MET A 286 -1.89 -15.75 -12.20
N ALA A 287 -1.17 -16.81 -11.81
CA ALA A 287 -0.07 -17.36 -12.60
C ALA A 287 -0.52 -17.83 -14.00
N ARG A 288 -1.76 -18.33 -14.10
CA ARG A 288 -2.36 -18.71 -15.40
C ARG A 288 -2.87 -17.54 -16.22
N ALA A 289 -3.38 -16.50 -15.55
CA ALA A 289 -3.94 -15.32 -16.23
C ALA A 289 -2.87 -14.34 -16.68
N ALA A 290 -1.69 -14.38 -16.08
CA ALA A 290 -0.58 -13.51 -16.44
C ALA A 290 -0.14 -13.79 -17.88
N GLY A 291 -0.15 -12.75 -18.72
CA GLY A 291 0.35 -12.83 -20.10
C GLY A 291 1.87 -12.67 -20.20
N ALA A 292 2.50 -12.07 -19.21
CA ALA A 292 3.96 -11.96 -19.09
C ALA A 292 4.59 -13.30 -18.67
N PRO A 293 5.89 -13.54 -18.92
CA PRO A 293 6.65 -14.64 -18.33
C PRO A 293 6.51 -14.66 -16.81
N VAL A 294 6.29 -15.83 -16.21
CA VAL A 294 5.97 -16.00 -14.79
C VAL A 294 7.05 -16.77 -14.06
N THR A 295 7.44 -16.26 -12.89
CA THR A 295 8.13 -17.00 -11.83
C THR A 295 7.15 -17.19 -10.66
N THR A 296 7.01 -18.41 -10.18
CA THR A 296 6.09 -18.76 -9.08
C THR A 296 6.84 -18.96 -7.78
N LEU A 297 6.24 -18.49 -6.68
CA LEU A 297 6.75 -18.59 -5.31
C LEU A 297 5.75 -19.34 -4.42
N ALA A 298 6.19 -20.38 -3.74
CA ALA A 298 5.42 -21.07 -2.69
C ALA A 298 6.04 -20.89 -1.31
N LEU A 299 5.20 -20.77 -0.28
CA LEU A 299 5.62 -20.87 1.12
C LEU A 299 5.69 -22.35 1.49
N GLY A 300 6.89 -22.88 1.69
CA GLY A 300 7.22 -24.31 1.85
C GLY A 300 6.43 -25.12 2.89
N PRO A 301 6.87 -26.29 3.38
CA PRO A 301 6.06 -27.46 3.82
C PRO A 301 5.08 -27.26 4.98
N ALA A 302 4.94 -26.05 5.50
CA ALA A 302 3.82 -25.67 6.38
C ALA A 302 2.73 -24.89 5.64
N ALA A 303 2.90 -24.61 4.35
CA ALA A 303 1.84 -24.32 3.41
C ALA A 303 1.06 -25.62 3.10
N PRO A 304 -0.17 -25.54 2.60
CA PRO A 304 -0.88 -26.75 2.23
C PRO A 304 0.05 -27.64 1.42
N THR A 305 0.18 -28.88 1.84
CA THR A 305 1.06 -29.91 1.29
C THR A 305 1.13 -29.82 -0.24
N PRO A 306 2.24 -30.25 -0.88
CA PRO A 306 2.30 -30.37 -2.35
C PRO A 306 1.07 -31.05 -2.99
N GLY A 307 0.31 -31.85 -2.21
CA GLY A 307 -1.01 -32.34 -2.57
C GLY A 307 -2.07 -31.26 -2.80
N ALA A 308 -2.09 -30.17 -2.06
CA ALA A 308 -3.12 -29.12 -2.24
C ALA A 308 -2.91 -28.28 -3.51
N LEU A 309 -1.65 -28.03 -3.90
CA LEU A 309 -1.34 -27.49 -5.23
C LEU A 309 -1.69 -28.49 -6.32
N ALA A 310 -1.40 -29.79 -6.09
CA ALA A 310 -1.71 -30.87 -7.02
C ALA A 310 -3.21 -31.15 -7.18
N GLU A 311 -4.04 -30.92 -6.14
CA GLU A 311 -5.50 -31.00 -6.24
C GLU A 311 -6.10 -29.89 -7.09
N HIS A 312 -5.50 -28.69 -7.09
CA HIS A 312 -5.99 -27.53 -7.84
C HIS A 312 -5.36 -27.41 -9.22
N ASP A 313 -4.12 -27.82 -9.36
CA ASP A 313 -3.39 -27.90 -10.63
C ASP A 313 -2.22 -28.91 -10.54
N PRO A 314 -2.41 -30.15 -10.93
CA PRO A 314 -1.39 -31.19 -10.85
C PRO A 314 -0.13 -30.91 -11.71
N GLY A 315 -0.19 -29.91 -12.62
CA GLY A 315 0.92 -29.49 -13.48
C GLY A 315 1.71 -28.28 -12.98
N LEU A 316 1.17 -27.49 -12.05
CA LEU A 316 1.84 -26.27 -11.57
C LEU A 316 2.76 -26.62 -10.39
N ARG A 317 4.05 -26.39 -10.58
CA ARG A 317 5.07 -26.44 -9.52
C ARG A 317 5.61 -25.05 -9.30
N ALA A 318 5.92 -24.70 -8.02
CA ALA A 318 6.60 -23.45 -7.74
C ALA A 318 8.03 -23.50 -8.27
N ASP A 319 8.49 -22.39 -8.88
CA ASP A 319 9.88 -22.22 -9.28
C ASP A 319 10.78 -21.99 -8.07
N TRP A 320 10.27 -21.25 -7.09
CA TRP A 320 10.93 -20.98 -5.81
C TRP A 320 10.05 -21.39 -4.63
N GLU A 321 10.67 -21.95 -3.62
CA GLU A 321 10.02 -22.38 -2.38
C GLU A 321 10.69 -21.75 -1.17
N VAL A 322 9.88 -21.30 -0.20
CA VAL A 322 10.36 -21.00 1.15
C VAL A 322 10.54 -22.30 1.90
N ALA A 323 11.76 -22.63 2.27
CA ALA A 323 12.12 -23.80 3.06
C ALA A 323 12.78 -23.38 4.40
N GLU A 324 12.98 -24.34 5.30
CA GLU A 324 13.73 -24.16 6.56
C GLU A 324 13.26 -22.96 7.38
N LEU A 325 11.95 -22.71 7.41
CA LEU A 325 11.37 -21.60 8.15
C LEU A 325 11.48 -21.84 9.67
N ALA A 326 12.19 -20.94 10.36
CA ALA A 326 12.37 -20.97 11.81
C ALA A 326 12.18 -19.57 12.42
N PRO A 327 11.66 -19.46 13.66
CA PRO A 327 11.66 -18.19 14.39
C PRO A 327 13.08 -17.67 14.61
N ASP A 328 13.25 -16.34 14.54
CA ASP A 328 14.48 -15.65 14.85
C ASP A 328 14.14 -14.28 15.48
N GLY A 329 14.21 -14.20 16.80
CA GLY A 329 13.67 -13.08 17.55
C GLY A 329 12.15 -12.96 17.39
N LEU A 330 11.65 -11.80 16.99
CA LEU A 330 10.25 -11.60 16.60
C LEU A 330 9.98 -11.95 15.13
N GLY A 331 11.03 -11.97 14.32
CA GLY A 331 10.97 -12.30 12.91
C GLY A 331 11.21 -13.79 12.64
N HIS A 332 11.70 -14.05 11.44
CA HIS A 332 11.90 -15.41 10.95
C HIS A 332 13.15 -15.50 10.09
N ARG A 333 13.86 -16.63 10.20
CA ARG A 333 14.87 -17.07 9.25
C ARG A 333 14.25 -18.08 8.28
N PHE A 334 14.62 -18.01 7.03
CA PHE A 334 14.13 -18.91 6.00
C PHE A 334 15.15 -19.09 4.87
N THR A 335 14.98 -20.15 4.09
CA THR A 335 15.75 -20.42 2.88
C THR A 335 14.83 -20.33 1.66
N LEU A 336 15.18 -19.52 0.67
CA LEU A 336 14.57 -19.55 -0.64
C LEU A 336 15.31 -20.57 -1.50
N ARG A 337 14.62 -21.61 -1.97
CA ARG A 337 15.17 -22.68 -2.81
C ARG A 337 14.55 -22.65 -4.20
N HIS A 338 15.40 -22.58 -5.23
CA HIS A 338 14.97 -22.71 -6.61
C HIS A 338 14.78 -24.19 -6.97
N ALA A 339 13.57 -24.59 -7.34
CA ALA A 339 13.19 -25.99 -7.49
C ALA A 339 13.99 -26.75 -8.58
N ALA A 340 14.27 -26.09 -9.71
CA ALA A 340 14.95 -26.73 -10.83
C ALA A 340 16.47 -26.84 -10.67
N THR A 341 17.11 -25.86 -10.04
CA THR A 341 18.59 -25.78 -9.92
C THR A 341 19.12 -26.19 -8.55
N GLY A 342 18.25 -26.24 -7.53
CA GLY A 342 18.65 -26.44 -6.14
C GLY A 342 19.41 -25.26 -5.53
N ARG A 343 19.47 -24.11 -6.19
CA ARG A 343 20.09 -22.90 -5.64
C ARG A 343 19.34 -22.44 -4.40
N GLU A 344 20.07 -21.96 -3.39
CA GLU A 344 19.52 -21.50 -2.13
C GLU A 344 19.98 -20.09 -1.81
N LEU A 345 19.05 -19.28 -1.29
CA LEU A 345 19.31 -17.99 -0.69
C LEU A 345 18.80 -18.03 0.75
N ARG A 346 19.70 -17.86 1.72
CA ARG A 346 19.33 -17.71 3.13
C ARG A 346 18.95 -16.29 3.41
N ALA A 347 17.89 -16.08 4.16
CA ALA A 347 17.39 -14.75 4.47
C ALA A 347 16.75 -14.72 5.86
N SER A 348 16.75 -13.53 6.46
CA SER A 348 16.07 -13.28 7.73
C SER A 348 15.22 -12.02 7.61
N VAL A 349 13.93 -12.10 7.99
CA VAL A 349 13.03 -10.96 8.05
C VAL A 349 12.77 -10.56 9.50
N GLY A 350 12.96 -9.29 9.84
CA GLY A 350 12.78 -8.77 11.21
C GLY A 350 11.31 -8.58 11.63
N LEU A 351 10.39 -8.51 10.67
CA LEU A 351 8.97 -8.28 10.92
C LEU A 351 8.26 -9.55 11.42
N PRO A 352 7.41 -9.45 12.46
CA PRO A 352 6.61 -10.57 12.94
C PRO A 352 5.66 -11.13 11.88
N GLY A 353 5.44 -12.44 11.91
CA GLY A 353 4.42 -13.11 11.12
C GLY A 353 4.91 -13.76 9.83
N ARG A 354 4.37 -14.96 9.58
CA ARG A 354 4.71 -15.77 8.39
C ARG A 354 4.35 -15.08 7.08
N PHE A 355 3.32 -14.23 7.06
CA PHE A 355 2.97 -13.45 5.87
C PHE A 355 4.08 -12.45 5.49
N ASN A 356 4.88 -11.97 6.46
CA ASN A 356 6.04 -11.13 6.18
C ASN A 356 7.20 -11.92 5.60
N VAL A 357 7.28 -13.24 5.87
CA VAL A 357 8.19 -14.13 5.12
C VAL A 357 7.79 -14.19 3.64
N ALA A 358 6.49 -14.30 3.32
CA ALA A 358 6.00 -14.24 1.94
C ALA A 358 6.33 -12.90 1.28
N ASN A 359 6.09 -11.79 1.98
CA ASN A 359 6.40 -10.44 1.48
C ASN A 359 7.90 -10.26 1.23
N ALA A 360 8.75 -10.74 2.16
CA ALA A 360 10.21 -10.70 2.02
C ALA A 360 10.71 -11.58 0.86
N ALA A 361 10.20 -12.80 0.75
CA ALA A 361 10.52 -13.72 -0.33
C ALA A 361 10.15 -13.13 -1.70
N LEU A 362 8.95 -12.53 -1.81
CA LEU A 362 8.53 -11.83 -3.02
C LEU A 362 9.43 -10.64 -3.33
N ALA A 363 9.79 -9.82 -2.32
CA ALA A 363 10.72 -8.69 -2.49
C ALA A 363 12.09 -9.15 -3.01
N VAL A 364 12.64 -10.24 -2.47
CA VAL A 364 13.91 -10.83 -2.93
C VAL A 364 13.83 -11.23 -4.42
N LEU A 365 12.75 -11.91 -4.82
CA LEU A 365 12.59 -12.34 -6.21
C LEU A 365 12.34 -11.17 -7.16
N LEU A 366 11.59 -10.15 -6.75
CA LEU A 366 11.42 -8.93 -7.54
C LEU A 366 12.76 -8.25 -7.81
N VAL A 367 13.58 -8.10 -6.76
CA VAL A 367 14.91 -7.50 -6.89
C VAL A 367 15.83 -8.37 -7.73
N LEU A 368 15.85 -9.69 -7.53
CA LEU A 368 16.67 -10.63 -8.32
C LEU A 368 16.38 -10.50 -9.83
N HIS A 369 15.09 -10.51 -10.21
CA HIS A 369 14.71 -10.32 -11.62
C HIS A 369 15.01 -8.92 -12.15
N ALA A 370 15.00 -7.91 -11.28
CA ALA A 370 15.32 -6.55 -11.68
C ALA A 370 16.82 -6.34 -11.90
N VAL A 371 17.67 -6.85 -11.01
CA VAL A 371 19.12 -6.66 -11.10
C VAL A 371 19.82 -7.68 -12.00
N GLY A 372 19.20 -8.83 -12.21
CA GLY A 372 19.73 -9.95 -13.00
C GLY A 372 20.44 -11.01 -12.16
N GLU A 373 20.51 -12.25 -12.72
CA GLU A 373 21.13 -13.40 -12.03
C GLU A 373 22.64 -13.21 -11.77
N GLU A 374 23.32 -12.34 -12.49
CA GLU A 374 24.72 -11.99 -12.29
C GLU A 374 24.97 -11.31 -10.92
N HIS A 375 23.92 -10.78 -10.28
CA HIS A 375 24.00 -10.16 -8.95
C HIS A 375 23.58 -11.12 -7.81
N LEU A 376 23.36 -12.40 -8.11
CA LEU A 376 22.87 -13.38 -7.14
C LEU A 376 23.78 -13.50 -5.90
N ASP A 377 25.12 -13.52 -6.11
CA ASP A 377 26.08 -13.64 -5.01
C ASP A 377 26.08 -12.38 -4.13
N ALA A 378 25.95 -11.20 -4.73
CA ALA A 378 25.82 -9.94 -3.98
C ALA A 378 24.50 -9.92 -3.19
N LEU A 379 23.41 -10.36 -3.78
CA LEU A 379 22.11 -10.48 -3.11
C LEU A 379 22.19 -11.49 -1.94
N ALA A 380 22.80 -12.65 -2.15
CA ALA A 380 23.01 -13.64 -1.10
C ALA A 380 23.80 -13.07 0.09
N ALA A 381 24.84 -12.28 -0.18
CA ALA A 381 25.68 -11.68 0.86
C ALA A 381 24.92 -10.66 1.74
N VAL A 382 24.00 -9.88 1.17
CA VAL A 382 23.20 -8.91 1.94
C VAL A 382 22.01 -9.54 2.65
N LEU A 383 21.60 -10.76 2.27
CA LEU A 383 20.49 -11.49 2.86
C LEU A 383 20.90 -12.38 4.04
N ASP A 384 22.12 -12.96 4.03
CA ASP A 384 22.58 -13.94 5.04
C ASP A 384 23.08 -13.22 6.31
N VAL A 385 22.16 -12.54 6.97
CA VAL A 385 22.37 -11.79 8.23
C VAL A 385 21.29 -12.15 9.24
N PRO A 386 21.53 -11.97 10.58
CA PRO A 386 20.52 -12.22 11.61
C PRO A 386 19.25 -11.41 11.40
N ALA A 387 18.10 -11.94 11.85
CA ALA A 387 16.85 -11.18 11.88
C ALA A 387 16.99 -9.95 12.79
N GLY A 388 16.59 -8.80 12.30
CA GLY A 388 16.81 -7.52 12.99
C GLY A 388 18.06 -6.78 12.51
N GLU A 389 18.85 -7.39 11.64
CA GLU A 389 19.96 -6.77 10.92
C GLU A 389 19.72 -6.86 9.41
N GLY A 390 20.38 -6.02 8.64
CA GLY A 390 20.29 -6.02 7.19
C GLY A 390 18.98 -5.46 6.60
N PRO A 391 18.83 -5.55 5.27
CA PRO A 391 17.77 -4.82 4.54
C PRO A 391 16.36 -5.33 4.82
N LEU A 392 16.19 -6.61 5.13
CA LEU A 392 14.87 -7.17 5.46
C LEU A 392 14.44 -6.93 6.92
N ALA A 393 15.27 -6.25 7.72
CA ALA A 393 14.91 -5.74 9.03
C ALA A 393 14.35 -4.31 8.99
N ALA A 394 14.27 -3.70 7.80
CA ALA A 394 13.74 -2.35 7.62
C ALA A 394 12.37 -2.20 8.29
N ALA A 395 12.23 -1.17 9.12
CA ALA A 395 10.95 -0.84 9.73
C ALA A 395 9.96 -0.38 8.65
N VAL A 396 8.74 -0.91 8.70
CA VAL A 396 7.65 -0.48 7.82
C VAL A 396 6.60 0.19 8.70
N PRO A 397 6.45 1.52 8.64
CA PRO A 397 5.58 2.24 9.56
C PRO A 397 4.16 1.68 9.58
N GLY A 398 3.66 1.34 10.78
CA GLY A 398 2.32 0.79 10.99
C GLY A 398 2.04 -0.55 10.31
N ARG A 399 3.06 -1.36 10.05
CA ARG A 399 2.94 -2.74 9.54
C ARG A 399 3.65 -3.69 10.50
N MET A 400 2.91 -4.30 11.42
CA MET A 400 3.44 -5.07 12.54
C MET A 400 4.57 -4.32 13.26
N GLU A 401 4.46 -3.00 13.36
CA GLU A 401 5.45 -2.13 14.00
C GLU A 401 5.45 -2.36 15.51
N VAL A 402 6.59 -2.83 16.03
CA VAL A 402 6.76 -3.09 17.45
C VAL A 402 7.11 -1.78 18.17
N VAL A 403 6.21 -1.31 19.03
CA VAL A 403 6.33 -0.05 19.77
C VAL A 403 6.83 -0.27 21.20
N GLY A 404 6.56 -1.42 21.81
CA GLY A 404 6.95 -1.76 23.16
C GLY A 404 7.15 -3.26 23.35
N ARG A 405 7.83 -3.66 24.45
CA ARG A 405 8.18 -5.05 24.74
C ARG A 405 7.65 -5.57 26.08
N GLU A 406 7.25 -4.73 27.00
CA GLU A 406 6.71 -5.10 28.31
C GLU A 406 5.58 -4.15 28.71
N PRO A 407 4.34 -4.36 28.17
CA PRO A 407 3.82 -5.43 27.30
C PRO A 407 4.35 -5.37 25.87
N ASP A 408 4.29 -6.54 25.15
CA ASP A 408 4.51 -6.54 23.70
C ASP A 408 3.42 -5.70 23.03
N ALA A 409 3.78 -4.56 22.45
CA ALA A 409 2.84 -3.60 21.89
C ALA A 409 3.14 -3.37 20.41
N VAL A 410 2.14 -3.63 19.57
CA VAL A 410 2.27 -3.65 18.12
C VAL A 410 1.19 -2.78 17.48
N VAL A 411 1.57 -2.04 16.44
CA VAL A 411 0.66 -1.25 15.59
C VAL A 411 0.63 -1.84 14.19
N ASP A 412 -0.57 -2.09 13.66
CA ASP A 412 -0.77 -2.65 12.33
C ASP A 412 -1.93 -1.99 11.57
N PHE A 413 -1.83 -1.98 10.26
CA PHE A 413 -2.87 -1.45 9.36
C PHE A 413 -4.00 -2.47 9.05
N ALA A 414 -4.09 -3.57 9.78
CA ALA A 414 -5.11 -4.61 9.58
C ALA A 414 -6.53 -4.03 9.72
N HIS A 415 -7.17 -3.72 8.60
CA HIS A 415 -8.49 -3.08 8.49
C HIS A 415 -9.52 -3.94 7.74
N ASN A 416 -9.17 -5.19 7.45
CA ASN A 416 -10.05 -6.18 6.85
C ASN A 416 -9.95 -7.52 7.61
N PRO A 417 -10.91 -8.45 7.42
CA PRO A 417 -10.99 -9.70 8.16
C PRO A 417 -9.69 -10.53 8.09
N ASP A 418 -9.12 -10.71 6.91
CA ASP A 418 -7.90 -11.51 6.72
C ASP A 418 -6.69 -10.86 7.40
N GLY A 419 -6.48 -9.55 7.17
CA GLY A 419 -5.40 -8.80 7.83
C GLY A 419 -5.46 -8.91 9.35
N MET A 420 -6.66 -8.82 9.94
CA MET A 420 -6.86 -8.93 11.38
C MET A 420 -6.51 -10.34 11.91
N VAL A 421 -6.93 -11.40 11.20
CA VAL A 421 -6.55 -12.78 11.54
C VAL A 421 -5.03 -12.94 11.52
N GLN A 422 -4.38 -12.43 10.47
CA GLN A 422 -2.93 -12.55 10.31
C GLN A 422 -2.16 -11.76 11.39
N ALA A 423 -2.58 -10.53 11.69
CA ALA A 423 -1.93 -9.69 12.71
C ALA A 423 -2.05 -10.31 14.12
N LEU A 424 -3.26 -10.73 14.52
CA LEU A 424 -3.51 -11.38 15.81
C LEU A 424 -2.72 -12.69 15.95
N ARG A 425 -2.75 -13.53 14.91
CA ARG A 425 -1.98 -14.77 14.89
C ARG A 425 -0.48 -14.52 15.00
N SER A 426 0.04 -13.53 14.28
CA SER A 426 1.47 -13.20 14.30
C SER A 426 1.94 -12.72 15.67
N LEU A 427 1.13 -11.90 16.37
CA LEU A 427 1.42 -11.49 17.73
C LEU A 427 1.40 -12.70 18.68
N ALA A 428 0.43 -13.60 18.56
CA ALA A 428 0.32 -14.80 19.36
C ALA A 428 1.50 -15.76 19.12
N ASP A 429 1.86 -16.02 17.86
CA ASP A 429 2.97 -16.92 17.49
C ASP A 429 4.32 -16.37 17.96
N ALA A 430 4.58 -15.07 17.81
CA ALA A 430 5.81 -14.42 18.27
C ALA A 430 5.96 -14.51 19.80
N ARG A 431 4.87 -14.30 20.54
CA ARG A 431 4.84 -14.40 21.99
C ARG A 431 5.01 -15.85 22.47
N ALA A 432 4.37 -16.79 21.80
CA ALA A 432 4.56 -18.22 22.08
C ALA A 432 6.01 -18.66 21.88
N ALA A 433 6.65 -18.21 20.79
CA ALA A 433 8.07 -18.47 20.53
C ALA A 433 9.00 -17.85 21.59
N ALA A 434 8.64 -16.70 22.14
CA ALA A 434 9.35 -16.06 23.25
C ALA A 434 9.05 -16.70 24.63
N GLY A 435 8.16 -17.71 24.69
CA GLY A 435 7.73 -18.34 25.94
C GLY A 435 6.80 -17.48 26.80
N THR A 436 6.25 -16.41 26.25
CA THR A 436 5.38 -15.47 26.96
C THR A 436 3.93 -15.98 27.00
N ARG A 437 3.31 -15.99 28.20
CA ARG A 437 1.97 -16.55 28.45
C ARG A 437 1.04 -15.49 29.07
N GLY A 438 0.88 -14.35 28.46
CA GLY A 438 -0.06 -13.34 28.89
C GLY A 438 -1.31 -13.29 27.99
N ARG A 439 -2.22 -12.38 28.32
CA ARG A 439 -3.43 -12.11 27.55
C ARG A 439 -3.10 -11.37 26.25
N THR A 440 -3.97 -11.49 25.26
CA THR A 440 -3.96 -10.64 24.06
C THR A 440 -5.05 -9.58 24.17
N LEU A 441 -4.68 -8.34 24.01
CA LEU A 441 -5.58 -7.17 23.96
C LEU A 441 -5.57 -6.62 22.54
N ILE A 442 -6.75 -6.27 22.01
CA ILE A 442 -6.87 -5.58 20.71
C ILE A 442 -7.67 -4.31 20.85
N VAL A 443 -7.19 -3.24 20.21
CA VAL A 443 -7.89 -1.96 20.04
C VAL A 443 -8.09 -1.72 18.56
N PHE A 444 -9.33 -1.55 18.12
CA PHE A 444 -9.62 -1.31 16.71
C PHE A 444 -10.98 -0.66 16.48
N GLY A 445 -11.13 -0.09 15.31
CA GLY A 445 -12.37 0.45 14.77
C GLY A 445 -12.59 0.00 13.33
N SER A 446 -13.43 0.72 12.62
CA SER A 446 -13.62 0.55 11.17
C SER A 446 -13.91 1.90 10.53
N ALA A 447 -13.34 2.15 9.36
CA ALA A 447 -13.62 3.36 8.60
C ALA A 447 -15.10 3.43 8.16
N GLY A 448 -15.63 4.66 8.13
CA GLY A 448 -16.94 4.97 7.55
C GLY A 448 -16.89 5.03 6.02
N ASP A 449 -18.05 5.15 5.38
CA ASP A 449 -18.20 5.22 3.91
C ASP A 449 -17.51 4.08 3.15
N ARG A 450 -17.38 2.92 3.80
CA ARG A 450 -16.72 1.70 3.30
C ARG A 450 -17.59 0.48 3.51
N ASP A 451 -17.10 -0.69 3.12
CA ASP A 451 -17.74 -1.98 3.31
C ASP A 451 -18.23 -2.16 4.77
N ARG A 452 -19.54 -2.25 4.96
CA ARG A 452 -20.19 -2.39 6.26
C ARG A 452 -20.27 -3.84 6.72
N ASP A 453 -20.29 -4.78 5.79
CA ASP A 453 -20.49 -6.21 6.08
C ASP A 453 -19.28 -6.82 6.80
N LYS A 454 -18.10 -6.26 6.62
CA LYS A 454 -16.89 -6.68 7.33
C LYS A 454 -16.91 -6.35 8.83
N ARG A 455 -17.66 -5.32 9.27
CA ARG A 455 -17.64 -4.81 10.65
C ARG A 455 -17.96 -5.86 11.70
N PRO A 456 -19.11 -6.59 11.64
CA PRO A 456 -19.40 -7.65 12.58
C PRO A 456 -18.45 -8.85 12.47
N VAL A 457 -17.96 -9.15 11.26
CA VAL A 457 -16.99 -10.23 11.03
C VAL A 457 -15.68 -9.93 11.76
N MET A 458 -15.17 -8.68 11.66
CA MET A 458 -13.97 -8.24 12.37
C MET A 458 -14.17 -8.29 13.90
N GLY A 459 -15.35 -7.90 14.40
CA GLY A 459 -15.71 -8.05 15.80
C GLY A 459 -15.64 -9.50 16.30
N ALA A 460 -16.19 -10.44 15.53
CA ALA A 460 -16.13 -11.86 15.85
C ALA A 460 -14.69 -12.41 15.82
N ILE A 461 -13.88 -12.02 14.84
CA ILE A 461 -12.45 -12.41 14.76
C ILE A 461 -11.69 -11.90 15.99
N ALA A 462 -11.89 -10.66 16.40
CA ALA A 462 -11.25 -10.08 17.58
C ALA A 462 -11.61 -10.87 18.85
N ALA A 463 -12.89 -11.16 19.08
CA ALA A 463 -13.33 -11.93 20.25
C ALA A 463 -12.80 -13.36 20.27
N ARG A 464 -12.62 -13.97 19.09
CA ARG A 464 -12.07 -15.33 18.98
C ARG A 464 -10.60 -15.39 19.37
N ALA A 465 -9.80 -14.40 18.97
CA ALA A 465 -8.36 -14.43 19.07
C ALA A 465 -7.77 -13.60 20.22
N ALA A 466 -8.57 -12.74 20.86
CA ALA A 466 -8.12 -11.91 21.97
C ALA A 466 -8.90 -12.20 23.26
N ASP A 467 -8.30 -11.82 24.40
CA ASP A 467 -8.89 -11.92 25.74
C ASP A 467 -9.63 -10.62 26.11
N VAL A 468 -9.16 -9.49 25.57
CA VAL A 468 -9.75 -8.17 25.75
C VAL A 468 -9.90 -7.50 24.39
N VAL A 469 -11.12 -7.06 24.08
CA VAL A 469 -11.47 -6.36 22.85
C VAL A 469 -11.95 -4.95 23.21
N ILE A 470 -11.25 -3.93 22.76
CA ILE A 470 -11.65 -2.53 22.92
C ILE A 470 -12.05 -1.98 21.55
N VAL A 471 -13.35 -1.71 21.39
CA VAL A 471 -13.89 -1.13 20.16
C VAL A 471 -13.89 0.40 20.28
N THR A 472 -13.33 1.06 19.29
CA THR A 472 -13.13 2.51 19.29
C THR A 472 -13.45 3.12 17.92
N ASP A 473 -13.38 4.46 17.81
CA ASP A 473 -13.46 5.11 16.51
C ASP A 473 -12.20 4.82 15.66
N ASP A 474 -12.40 4.84 14.36
CA ASP A 474 -11.37 4.91 13.34
C ASP A 474 -11.59 6.24 12.58
N THR A 475 -11.59 6.25 11.29
CA THR A 475 -11.89 7.40 10.43
C THR A 475 -13.33 7.30 9.93
N PRO A 476 -14.32 7.90 10.65
CA PRO A 476 -15.74 7.71 10.31
C PRO A 476 -16.16 8.39 9.00
N HIS A 477 -15.36 9.34 8.47
CA HIS A 477 -15.73 10.18 7.33
C HIS A 477 -17.10 10.85 7.55
N SER A 478 -18.07 10.66 6.63
CA SER A 478 -19.40 11.24 6.75
C SER A 478 -20.39 10.39 7.57
N GLU A 479 -20.02 9.17 8.01
CA GLU A 479 -20.88 8.33 8.85
C GLU A 479 -20.82 8.73 10.33
N ASP A 480 -21.95 8.62 11.04
CA ASP A 480 -21.95 8.67 12.50
C ASP A 480 -21.09 7.50 13.07
N PRO A 481 -20.07 7.76 13.91
CA PRO A 481 -19.20 6.72 14.43
C PRO A 481 -19.90 5.73 15.38
N ALA A 482 -20.98 6.12 16.06
CA ALA A 482 -21.66 5.23 17.01
C ALA A 482 -22.30 3.99 16.38
N PRO A 483 -23.02 4.05 15.24
CA PRO A 483 -23.46 2.87 14.50
C PRO A 483 -22.30 2.00 13.99
N ILE A 484 -21.16 2.58 13.62
CA ILE A 484 -19.98 1.82 13.18
C ILE A 484 -19.51 0.91 14.32
N ARG A 485 -19.30 1.49 15.53
CA ARG A 485 -18.91 0.73 16.73
C ARG A 485 -19.97 -0.32 17.10
N ALA A 486 -21.26 0.03 17.01
CA ALA A 486 -22.35 -0.88 17.33
C ALA A 486 -22.34 -2.14 16.44
N HIS A 487 -22.05 -2.02 15.15
CA HIS A 487 -21.94 -3.18 14.23
C HIS A 487 -20.77 -4.09 14.63
N ILE A 488 -19.62 -3.53 14.98
CA ILE A 488 -18.44 -4.30 15.45
C ILE A 488 -18.79 -5.02 16.77
N LEU A 489 -19.36 -4.29 17.73
CA LEU A 489 -19.74 -4.83 19.03
C LEU A 489 -20.77 -5.96 18.92
N ALA A 490 -21.71 -5.87 17.99
CA ALA A 490 -22.69 -6.94 17.77
C ALA A 490 -21.99 -8.26 17.40
N GLY A 491 -21.04 -8.24 16.48
CA GLY A 491 -20.26 -9.41 16.11
C GLY A 491 -19.36 -9.92 17.25
N ALA A 492 -18.69 -9.00 17.96
CA ALA A 492 -17.80 -9.36 19.07
C ALA A 492 -18.57 -10.02 20.23
N ARG A 493 -19.72 -9.46 20.61
CA ARG A 493 -20.56 -10.00 21.70
C ARG A 493 -21.17 -11.34 21.36
N ALA A 494 -21.70 -11.51 20.14
CA ALA A 494 -22.26 -12.78 19.70
C ALA A 494 -21.20 -13.90 19.73
N GLU A 495 -19.99 -13.63 19.30
CA GLU A 495 -18.89 -14.60 19.33
C GLU A 495 -18.39 -14.85 20.77
N ALA A 496 -18.30 -13.82 21.62
CA ALA A 496 -17.94 -13.98 23.02
C ALA A 496 -18.94 -14.87 23.78
N ASP A 497 -20.24 -14.69 23.52
CA ASP A 497 -21.29 -15.53 24.09
C ASP A 497 -21.18 -16.99 23.60
N ARG A 498 -20.81 -17.22 22.34
CA ARG A 498 -20.52 -18.56 21.82
C ARG A 498 -19.35 -19.19 22.55
N ILE A 499 -18.21 -18.49 22.64
CA ILE A 499 -16.99 -18.93 23.29
C ILE A 499 -17.24 -19.26 24.78
N ALA A 500 -18.01 -18.41 25.48
CA ALA A 500 -18.34 -18.65 26.89
C ALA A 500 -19.15 -19.95 27.08
N ARG A 501 -20.09 -20.22 26.17
CA ARG A 501 -20.95 -21.43 26.23
C ARG A 501 -20.21 -22.69 25.79
N GLU A 502 -19.38 -22.61 24.74
CA GLU A 502 -18.77 -23.79 24.12
C GLU A 502 -17.37 -24.12 24.69
N GLU A 503 -16.62 -23.09 25.04
CA GLU A 503 -15.21 -23.20 25.45
C GLU A 503 -14.96 -22.84 26.93
N GLY A 504 -15.96 -22.24 27.61
CA GLY A 504 -15.83 -21.79 29.00
C GLY A 504 -14.87 -20.61 29.18
N ARG A 505 -14.46 -19.95 28.11
CA ARG A 505 -13.54 -18.80 28.11
C ARG A 505 -14.35 -17.50 28.13
N THR A 506 -13.94 -16.55 28.97
CA THR A 506 -14.55 -15.21 29.02
C THR A 506 -13.71 -14.24 28.21
N VAL A 507 -14.34 -13.48 27.33
CA VAL A 507 -13.74 -12.37 26.57
C VAL A 507 -14.28 -11.07 27.12
N VAL A 508 -13.39 -10.16 27.51
CA VAL A 508 -13.77 -8.80 27.97
C VAL A 508 -13.99 -7.93 26.74
N ILE A 509 -15.17 -7.29 26.65
CA ILE A 509 -15.48 -6.37 25.55
C ILE A 509 -15.79 -5.00 26.13
N GLU A 510 -15.02 -3.99 25.74
CA GLU A 510 -15.21 -2.59 26.12
C GLU A 510 -15.48 -1.73 24.87
N GLU A 511 -16.30 -0.68 25.04
CA GLU A 511 -16.48 0.38 24.06
C GLU A 511 -15.87 1.66 24.61
N VAL A 512 -14.90 2.22 23.90
CA VAL A 512 -14.26 3.49 24.24
C VAL A 512 -14.16 4.31 22.96
N ALA A 513 -15.06 5.28 22.77
CA ALA A 513 -15.19 6.03 21.52
C ALA A 513 -13.91 6.79 21.15
N ASP A 514 -13.34 7.55 22.08
CA ASP A 514 -12.07 8.25 21.88
C ASP A 514 -10.91 7.27 21.76
N ARG A 515 -10.25 7.28 20.60
CA ARG A 515 -9.20 6.31 20.29
C ARG A 515 -7.95 6.47 21.17
N ALA A 516 -7.58 7.70 21.51
CA ALA A 516 -6.45 7.92 22.42
C ALA A 516 -6.75 7.39 23.82
N ALA A 517 -7.99 7.56 24.29
CA ALA A 517 -8.44 6.97 25.56
C ALA A 517 -8.49 5.44 25.48
N ALA A 518 -8.91 4.86 24.35
CA ALA A 518 -8.92 3.41 24.13
C ALA A 518 -7.51 2.82 24.20
N ILE A 519 -6.53 3.50 23.60
CA ILE A 519 -5.10 3.11 23.64
C ILE A 519 -4.58 3.16 25.09
N ARG A 520 -4.83 4.26 25.83
CA ARG A 520 -4.47 4.35 27.25
C ARG A 520 -5.14 3.24 28.07
N ARG A 521 -6.41 2.96 27.81
CA ARG A 521 -7.16 1.90 28.48
C ARG A 521 -6.55 0.52 28.26
N ALA A 522 -6.12 0.21 27.04
CA ALA A 522 -5.42 -1.03 26.74
C ALA A 522 -4.12 -1.16 27.54
N VAL A 523 -3.32 -0.09 27.61
CA VAL A 523 -2.07 -0.07 28.38
C VAL A 523 -2.32 -0.21 29.89
N GLU A 524 -3.40 0.38 30.44
CA GLU A 524 -3.80 0.23 31.84
C GLU A 524 -4.18 -1.22 32.18
N LEU A 525 -4.92 -1.88 31.28
CA LEU A 525 -5.39 -3.26 31.47
C LEU A 525 -4.29 -4.29 31.31
N ALA A 526 -3.27 -4.00 30.50
CA ALA A 526 -2.24 -4.96 30.16
C ALA A 526 -1.25 -5.19 31.31
N GLY A 527 -0.90 -6.46 31.58
CA GLY A 527 0.24 -6.85 32.41
C GLY A 527 1.55 -6.84 31.58
N PRO A 528 2.72 -6.98 32.24
CA PRO A 528 4.02 -6.98 31.55
C PRO A 528 4.16 -8.12 30.52
N GLN A 529 3.47 -9.23 30.72
CA GLN A 529 3.50 -10.39 29.84
C GLN A 529 2.35 -10.41 28.82
N ASP A 530 1.49 -9.38 28.81
CA ASP A 530 0.37 -9.29 27.86
C ASP A 530 0.87 -8.76 26.49
N GLY A 531 0.08 -8.98 25.45
CA GLY A 531 0.29 -8.41 24.13
C GLY A 531 -0.82 -7.42 23.78
N ILE A 532 -0.47 -6.26 23.23
CA ILE A 532 -1.39 -5.25 22.73
C ILE A 532 -1.24 -5.14 21.22
N LEU A 533 -2.36 -5.25 20.49
CA LEU A 533 -2.45 -4.94 19.07
C LEU A 533 -3.35 -3.73 18.87
N LEU A 534 -2.81 -2.66 18.30
CA LEU A 534 -3.61 -1.58 17.73
C LEU A 534 -3.79 -1.85 16.24
N ALA A 535 -5.04 -2.03 15.79
CA ALA A 535 -5.33 -2.40 14.42
C ALA A 535 -6.22 -1.35 13.71
N GLY A 536 -6.10 -1.32 12.38
CA GLY A 536 -6.90 -0.51 11.47
C GLY A 536 -6.15 0.64 10.83
N ARG A 537 -5.48 1.48 11.61
CA ARG A 537 -4.92 2.75 11.14
C ARG A 537 -3.43 2.70 10.78
N GLY A 538 -2.67 1.83 11.46
CA GLY A 538 -1.25 1.64 11.15
C GLY A 538 -0.42 2.94 11.17
N HIS A 539 -0.09 3.46 9.99
CA HIS A 539 0.75 4.65 9.77
C HIS A 539 -0.03 5.98 9.74
N GLU A 540 -1.35 5.94 9.74
CA GLU A 540 -2.17 7.15 9.63
C GLU A 540 -1.99 8.09 10.81
N THR A 541 -1.88 9.38 10.54
CA THR A 541 -1.60 10.44 11.52
C THR A 541 -2.79 11.36 11.81
N THR A 542 -3.90 11.18 11.07
CA THR A 542 -5.12 12.00 11.24
C THR A 542 -6.36 11.14 11.14
N MET A 543 -7.42 11.47 11.88
CA MET A 543 -8.77 10.92 11.76
C MET A 543 -9.68 11.95 11.09
N ASP A 544 -10.49 11.53 10.13
CA ASP A 544 -11.45 12.39 9.44
C ASP A 544 -12.86 12.18 10.02
N TYR A 545 -13.40 13.25 10.60
CA TYR A 545 -14.76 13.33 11.11
C TYR A 545 -15.54 14.36 10.27
N ASP A 546 -16.18 13.92 9.20
CA ASP A 546 -16.98 14.74 8.27
C ASP A 546 -16.19 15.97 7.72
N GLY A 547 -14.93 15.73 7.35
CA GLY A 547 -14.01 16.75 6.83
C GLY A 547 -13.19 17.50 7.89
N GLU A 548 -13.45 17.28 9.17
CA GLU A 548 -12.60 17.75 10.27
C GLU A 548 -11.47 16.74 10.51
N LEU A 549 -10.23 17.14 10.24
CA LEU A 549 -9.05 16.31 10.45
C LEU A 549 -8.53 16.46 11.88
N VAL A 550 -8.68 15.41 12.68
CA VAL A 550 -8.19 15.34 14.06
C VAL A 550 -6.85 14.62 14.08
N PRO A 551 -5.75 15.25 14.54
CA PRO A 551 -4.45 14.61 14.62
C PRO A 551 -4.46 13.45 15.62
N LEU A 552 -4.09 12.26 15.17
CA LEU A 552 -3.85 11.08 16.01
C LEU A 552 -2.99 10.06 15.28
N ASP A 553 -1.83 9.77 15.81
CA ASP A 553 -0.94 8.69 15.40
C ASP A 553 -0.94 7.61 16.47
N ASP A 554 -1.42 6.42 16.13
CA ASP A 554 -1.50 5.28 17.05
C ASP A 554 -0.14 4.92 17.67
N ARG A 555 0.93 5.05 16.89
CA ARG A 555 2.31 4.74 17.30
C ARG A 555 2.80 5.71 18.38
N VAL A 556 2.53 7.00 18.18
CA VAL A 556 2.87 8.05 19.14
C VAL A 556 2.05 7.89 20.40
N ALA A 557 0.72 7.77 20.27
CA ALA A 557 -0.20 7.62 21.40
C ALA A 557 0.13 6.38 22.25
N LEU A 558 0.53 5.28 21.62
CA LEU A 558 0.92 4.05 22.32
C LEU A 558 2.26 4.22 23.06
N ARG A 559 3.28 4.85 22.43
CA ARG A 559 4.56 5.16 23.10
C ARG A 559 4.36 6.05 24.31
N GLU A 560 3.55 7.10 24.19
CA GLU A 560 3.22 8.00 25.31
C GLU A 560 2.50 7.28 26.45
N ALA A 561 1.51 6.44 26.14
CA ALA A 561 0.78 5.67 27.15
C ALA A 561 1.70 4.69 27.90
N LEU A 562 2.59 3.99 27.18
CA LEU A 562 3.58 3.09 27.77
C LEU A 562 4.59 3.86 28.66
N ALA A 563 5.07 5.01 28.20
CA ALA A 563 5.99 5.86 29.00
C ALA A 563 5.31 6.40 30.27
N ALA A 564 4.05 6.84 30.17
CA ALA A 564 3.28 7.29 31.34
C ALA A 564 3.10 6.19 32.38
N ARG A 565 2.86 4.95 31.95
CA ARG A 565 2.78 3.77 32.84
C ARG A 565 4.08 3.52 33.59
N VAL A 566 5.24 3.57 32.90
CA VAL A 566 6.57 3.40 33.51
C VAL A 566 6.83 4.49 34.55
N ALA A 567 6.51 5.75 34.22
CA ALA A 567 6.65 6.88 35.13
C ALA A 567 5.78 6.72 36.40
N ALA A 568 4.52 6.30 36.24
CA ALA A 568 3.61 6.04 37.37
C ALA A 568 4.10 4.90 38.27
N ALA A 569 4.62 3.82 37.71
CA ALA A 569 5.20 2.70 38.46
C ALA A 569 6.45 3.14 39.25
N SER A 570 7.30 3.98 38.68
CA SER A 570 8.49 4.53 39.33
C SER A 570 8.12 5.50 40.47
N ALA A 571 7.06 6.29 40.31
CA ALA A 571 6.57 7.22 41.32
C ALA A 571 5.90 6.53 42.53
N SER A 572 5.30 5.33 42.30
CA SER A 572 4.62 4.57 43.36
C SER A 572 5.57 3.66 44.20
N GLY A 573 6.86 3.64 43.90
CA GLY A 573 7.87 2.90 44.68
C GLY A 573 7.75 1.37 44.61
N SER A 574 6.94 0.82 43.69
CA SER A 574 6.66 -0.60 43.54
C SER A 574 7.14 -1.14 42.19
N GLY A 575 8.45 -1.10 41.93
CA GLY A 575 8.99 -1.70 40.72
C GLY A 575 10.46 -2.07 40.86
N PRO A 576 10.92 -3.23 40.32
CA PRO A 576 12.34 -3.49 40.15
C PRO A 576 12.88 -2.50 39.10
N ALA A 577 14.02 -1.87 39.42
CA ALA A 577 14.76 -1.03 38.48
C ALA A 577 15.25 -1.87 37.29
N ARG A 578 14.46 -1.92 36.24
CA ARG A 578 14.90 -2.30 34.89
C ARG A 578 14.28 -1.29 33.91
N GLU A 579 15.15 -0.54 33.29
CA GLU A 579 14.80 0.36 32.20
C GLU A 579 14.06 -0.43 31.10
N GLY A 580 12.77 -0.20 30.97
CA GLY A 580 12.00 -0.70 29.83
C GLY A 580 12.57 -0.07 28.56
N LYS A 581 13.11 -0.90 27.65
CA LYS A 581 13.62 -0.41 26.37
C LYS A 581 12.45 0.07 25.50
N VAL A 582 12.25 1.37 25.46
CA VAL A 582 11.49 2.03 24.39
C VAL A 582 12.40 2.00 23.15
N ILE A 583 11.89 1.50 22.05
CA ILE A 583 12.63 1.49 20.79
C ILE A 583 12.46 2.88 20.17
N GLU A 584 13.52 3.68 20.18
CA GLU A 584 13.63 4.89 19.36
C GLU A 584 13.95 4.45 17.92
N SER A 585 13.09 4.85 17.00
CA SER A 585 13.29 4.68 15.55
C SER A 585 13.95 5.91 14.95
#